data_cb3340b4a399016caee7b72ad160387a
#
_entry.id   cb3340b4a399016caee7b72ad160387a
#
_cell.length_a   1.000
_cell.length_b   1.000
_cell.length_c   1.000
_cell.angle_alpha   90.00
_cell.angle_beta   90.00
_cell.angle_gamma   90.00
#
_symmetry.space_group_name_H-M   'P 1'
#
loop_
_entity.id
_entity.type
_entity.pdbx_description
1 polymer ?
#
loop_
_entity_poly.entity_id
_entity_poly.type
_entity_poly.pdbx_seq_one_letter_code
_entity_poly.pdbx_strand_id
1 'polypeptide(L)'
;MYQDNITLCGASAYEKKFYFNQDFNALPDHVKKELQIMCVLYTEDVGGILTLEFDENGRLQFKTEALEADARYDEIGSGLKIKQLQQDKKELLESLEMYYKVFFLGDIPVSYTHLRAHETRGNL
;
A
#
# COMPACT_ATOMS: atom_id res chain seq x y z
N MET A 1 8.30 9.69 -21.52
CA MET A 1 7.35 10.16 -20.62
C MET A 1 7.33 9.31 -19.36
N TYR A 2 7.25 9.96 -18.30
CA TYR A 2 7.27 9.21 -17.06
C TYR A 2 5.88 8.72 -16.70
N GLN A 3 5.84 7.78 -15.80
CA GLN A 3 4.61 7.18 -15.37
C GLN A 3 4.21 7.73 -14.02
N ASP A 4 2.95 8.10 -13.89
CA ASP A 4 2.43 8.57 -12.63
C ASP A 4 2.28 7.42 -11.66
N ASN A 5 2.24 7.75 -10.38
CA ASN A 5 1.97 6.74 -9.36
C ASN A 5 0.55 6.20 -9.53
N ILE A 6 0.38 4.94 -9.18
CA ILE A 6 -0.91 4.27 -9.27
C ILE A 6 -1.47 4.11 -7.87
N THR A 7 -2.66 4.65 -7.64
CA THR A 7 -3.31 4.56 -6.33
C THR A 7 -3.82 3.15 -6.08
N LEU A 8 -3.49 2.61 -4.93
CA LEU A 8 -4.05 1.34 -4.48
C LEU A 8 -5.32 1.55 -3.69
N CYS A 9 -5.26 2.39 -2.68
CA CYS A 9 -6.41 2.66 -1.82
C CYS A 9 -6.13 3.91 -1.00
N GLY A 10 -7.14 4.35 -0.26
CA GLY A 10 -6.98 5.51 0.59
C GLY A 10 -8.19 5.73 1.47
N ALA A 11 -8.02 6.61 2.45
CA ALA A 11 -9.11 6.96 3.36
C ALA A 11 -9.02 8.44 3.68
N SER A 12 -10.18 9.05 3.94
CA SER A 12 -10.27 10.46 4.27
C SER A 12 -11.05 10.64 5.55
N ALA A 13 -10.44 11.30 6.53
CA ALA A 13 -11.14 11.63 7.77
C ALA A 13 -12.19 12.70 7.52
N TYR A 14 -12.00 13.54 6.51
CA TYR A 14 -12.92 14.63 6.22
C TYR A 14 -14.22 14.13 5.62
N GLU A 15 -14.11 13.16 4.69
CA GLU A 15 -15.28 12.59 4.05
C GLU A 15 -15.75 11.32 4.73
N LYS A 16 -14.94 10.78 5.63
CA LYS A 16 -15.24 9.53 6.33
C LYS A 16 -15.51 8.41 5.35
N LYS A 17 -14.63 8.31 4.36
CA LYS A 17 -14.74 7.34 3.29
C LYS A 17 -13.46 6.58 3.10
N PHE A 18 -13.60 5.34 2.67
CA PHE A 18 -12.49 4.51 2.23
C PHE A 18 -12.63 4.28 0.74
N TYR A 19 -11.53 4.42 0.01
CA TYR A 19 -11.49 4.25 -1.42
C TYR A 19 -10.57 3.07 -1.76
N PHE A 20 -11.01 2.20 -2.65
CA PHE A 20 -10.20 1.08 -3.11
C PHE A 20 -10.22 1.05 -4.64
N ASN A 21 -9.02 0.97 -5.24
CA ASN A 21 -8.91 0.98 -6.69
C ASN A 21 -9.35 -0.38 -7.24
N GLN A 22 -10.37 -0.37 -8.09
CA GLN A 22 -10.94 -1.60 -8.63
C GLN A 22 -9.97 -2.37 -9.53
N ASP A 23 -8.93 -1.72 -10.02
CA ASP A 23 -7.90 -2.41 -10.78
C ASP A 23 -7.20 -3.48 -9.95
N PHE A 24 -7.30 -3.41 -8.63
CA PHE A 24 -6.71 -4.38 -7.73
C PHE A 24 -7.75 -5.31 -7.12
N ASN A 25 -8.90 -5.41 -7.77
CA ASN A 25 -10.00 -6.20 -7.22
C ASN A 25 -9.69 -7.69 -7.14
N ALA A 26 -8.65 -8.15 -7.83
CA ALA A 26 -8.26 -9.55 -7.78
C ALA A 26 -7.55 -9.94 -6.48
N LEU A 27 -7.18 -8.96 -5.66
CA LEU A 27 -6.55 -9.26 -4.38
C LEU A 27 -7.51 -10.04 -3.50
N PRO A 28 -6.99 -10.92 -2.62
CA PRO A 28 -7.85 -11.66 -1.70
C PRO A 28 -8.65 -10.74 -0.79
N ASP A 29 -9.84 -11.20 -0.41
CA ASP A 29 -10.71 -10.38 0.43
C ASP A 29 -10.06 -10.01 1.76
N HIS A 30 -9.30 -10.92 2.36
CA HIS A 30 -8.69 -10.61 3.65
C HIS A 30 -7.62 -9.52 3.51
N VAL A 31 -6.96 -9.45 2.35
CA VAL A 31 -5.99 -8.40 2.10
C VAL A 31 -6.70 -7.06 1.93
N LYS A 32 -7.79 -7.06 1.17
CA LYS A 32 -8.57 -5.83 0.98
C LYS A 32 -9.10 -5.31 2.30
N LYS A 33 -9.60 -6.22 3.15
CA LYS A 33 -10.14 -5.82 4.43
C LYS A 33 -9.04 -5.28 5.36
N GLU A 34 -7.89 -5.91 5.33
CA GLU A 34 -6.78 -5.44 6.16
C GLU A 34 -6.33 -4.04 5.73
N LEU A 35 -6.30 -3.78 4.44
CA LEU A 35 -5.97 -2.45 3.94
C LEU A 35 -7.01 -1.43 4.38
N GLN A 36 -8.27 -1.80 4.31
CA GLN A 36 -9.33 -0.89 4.75
C GLN A 36 -9.21 -0.55 6.22
N ILE A 37 -9.00 -1.58 7.04
CA ILE A 37 -8.89 -1.36 8.48
C ILE A 37 -7.69 -0.47 8.78
N MET A 38 -6.57 -0.75 8.15
CA MET A 38 -5.36 0.02 8.39
C MET A 38 -5.55 1.49 8.04
N CYS A 39 -6.11 1.76 6.87
CA CYS A 39 -6.27 3.13 6.40
C CYS A 39 -7.31 3.89 7.23
N VAL A 40 -8.42 3.22 7.54
CA VAL A 40 -9.49 3.87 8.30
C VAL A 40 -9.03 4.18 9.71
N LEU A 41 -8.37 3.22 10.37
CA LEU A 41 -7.88 3.45 11.73
C LEU A 41 -6.84 4.57 11.76
N TYR A 42 -5.99 4.64 10.73
CA TYR A 42 -5.01 5.72 10.66
C TYR A 42 -5.71 7.08 10.64
N THR A 43 -6.71 7.24 9.76
CA THR A 43 -7.37 8.53 9.66
C THR A 43 -8.22 8.85 10.89
N GLU A 44 -8.73 7.84 11.58
CA GLU A 44 -9.45 8.09 12.82
C GLU A 44 -8.51 8.53 13.94
N ASP A 45 -7.30 8.02 13.91
CA ASP A 45 -6.32 8.31 14.95
C ASP A 45 -5.60 9.63 14.70
N VAL A 46 -5.18 9.86 13.47
CA VAL A 46 -4.35 11.01 13.11
C VAL A 46 -5.14 12.11 12.41
N GLY A 47 -6.16 11.73 11.65
CA GLY A 47 -6.91 12.68 10.83
C GLY A 47 -6.33 12.76 9.45
N GLY A 48 -6.81 13.72 8.68
CA GLY A 48 -6.29 13.95 7.34
C GLY A 48 -6.72 12.90 6.32
N ILE A 49 -5.92 12.78 5.28
CA ILE A 49 -6.15 11.85 4.20
C ILE A 49 -4.91 10.99 4.04
N LEU A 50 -5.11 9.68 3.95
CA LEU A 50 -4.02 8.74 3.70
C LEU A 50 -4.28 8.05 2.36
N THR A 51 -3.27 8.05 1.49
CA THR A 51 -3.34 7.37 0.21
C THR A 51 -2.13 6.46 0.05
N LEU A 52 -2.37 5.23 -0.37
CA LEU A 52 -1.30 4.29 -0.68
C LEU A 52 -1.17 4.20 -2.19
N GLU A 53 0.02 4.42 -2.70
CA GLU A 53 0.29 4.46 -4.14
C GLU A 53 1.53 3.65 -4.47
N PHE A 54 1.52 3.01 -5.64
CA PHE A 54 2.73 2.38 -6.17
C PHE A 54 3.43 3.36 -7.09
N ASP A 55 4.74 3.53 -6.89
CA ASP A 55 5.49 4.41 -7.77
C ASP A 55 5.94 3.64 -9.01
N GLU A 56 6.72 4.31 -9.87
CA GLU A 56 7.13 3.71 -11.15
C GLU A 56 7.99 2.47 -10.96
N ASN A 57 8.63 2.32 -9.82
CA ASN A 57 9.45 1.16 -9.51
C ASN A 57 8.69 0.06 -8.79
N GLY A 58 7.42 0.27 -8.54
CA GLY A 58 6.60 -0.72 -7.84
C GLY A 58 6.73 -0.66 -6.33
N ARG A 59 7.28 0.43 -5.79
CA ARG A 59 7.41 0.62 -4.35
C ARG A 59 6.14 1.27 -3.82
N LEU A 60 5.64 0.77 -2.71
CA LEU A 60 4.41 1.29 -2.14
C LEU A 60 4.72 2.51 -1.27
N GLN A 61 4.09 3.61 -1.60
CA GLN A 61 4.30 4.88 -0.91
C GLN A 61 3.07 5.23 -0.08
N PHE A 62 3.31 5.81 1.09
CA PHE A 62 2.24 6.33 1.94
C PHE A 62 2.21 7.84 1.77
N LYS A 63 1.13 8.36 1.20
CA LYS A 63 0.96 9.80 0.99
C LYS A 63 -0.06 10.33 1.96
N THR A 64 0.28 11.41 2.65
CA THR A 64 -0.62 12.00 3.63
C THR A 64 -0.90 13.44 3.24
N GLU A 65 -2.13 13.89 3.49
CA GLU A 65 -2.54 15.25 3.22
C GLU A 65 -3.45 15.73 4.34
N ALA A 66 -3.46 17.02 4.56
CA ALA A 66 -4.38 17.64 5.51
C ALA A 66 -4.85 18.94 4.92
N LEU A 67 -6.11 19.30 5.20
CA LEU A 67 -6.61 20.59 4.79
C LEU A 67 -5.84 21.68 5.51
N GLU A 68 -5.62 22.79 4.83
CA GLU A 68 -4.86 23.91 5.39
C GLU A 68 -5.50 24.42 6.67
N ALA A 69 -6.82 24.34 6.72
CA ALA A 69 -7.56 24.83 7.89
C ALA A 69 -7.60 23.83 9.04
N ASP A 70 -7.03 22.65 8.87
CA ASP A 70 -7.09 21.59 9.89
C ASP A 70 -5.98 21.82 10.91
N ALA A 71 -6.29 22.63 11.91
CA ALA A 71 -5.30 22.97 12.94
C ALA A 71 -5.02 21.81 13.88
N ARG A 72 -5.83 20.76 13.84
CA ARG A 72 -5.64 19.62 14.74
C ARG A 72 -4.80 18.52 14.14
N TYR A 73 -4.45 18.64 12.87
CA TYR A 73 -3.64 17.61 12.24
C TYR A 73 -2.21 17.66 12.80
N ASP A 74 -1.72 16.50 13.21
CA ASP A 74 -0.41 16.37 13.83
C ASP A 74 0.57 15.74 12.85
N GLU A 75 1.39 16.57 12.21
CA GLU A 75 2.33 16.09 11.21
C GLU A 75 3.38 15.16 11.81
N ILE A 76 3.81 15.44 13.03
CA ILE A 76 4.82 14.60 13.67
C ILE A 76 4.22 13.25 14.02
N GLY A 77 3.04 13.24 14.62
CA GLY A 77 2.36 12.01 14.95
C GLY A 77 2.02 11.21 13.71
N SER A 78 1.67 11.91 12.63
CA SER A 78 1.39 11.26 11.35
C SER A 78 2.61 10.48 10.86
N GLY A 79 3.78 11.13 10.87
CA GLY A 79 5.00 10.46 10.42
C GLY A 79 5.37 9.27 11.26
N LEU A 80 5.21 9.39 12.58
CA LEU A 80 5.50 8.28 13.48
C LEU A 80 4.56 7.11 13.25
N LYS A 81 3.28 7.40 13.03
CA LYS A 81 2.30 6.36 12.79
C LYS A 81 2.57 5.63 11.49
N ILE A 82 2.97 6.37 10.44
CA ILE A 82 3.33 5.76 9.17
C ILE A 82 4.49 4.78 9.35
N LYS A 83 5.52 5.20 10.08
CA LYS A 83 6.65 4.32 10.31
C LYS A 83 6.24 3.06 11.07
N GLN A 84 5.36 3.22 12.04
CA GLN A 84 4.88 2.08 12.80
C GLN A 84 4.10 1.13 11.92
N LEU A 85 3.24 1.66 11.05
CA LEU A 85 2.47 0.82 10.13
C LEU A 85 3.37 0.08 9.16
N GLN A 86 4.39 0.76 8.65
CA GLN A 86 5.32 0.13 7.72
C GLN A 86 6.06 -1.02 8.39
N GLN A 87 6.32 -0.90 9.66
CA GLN A 87 6.98 -1.96 10.42
C GLN A 87 6.03 -3.09 10.76
N ASP A 88 4.84 -2.73 11.27
CA ASP A 88 3.86 -3.72 11.70
C ASP A 88 3.29 -4.52 10.54
N LYS A 89 3.18 -3.90 9.38
CA LYS A 89 2.55 -4.53 8.22
C LYS A 89 3.58 -4.86 7.14
N LYS A 90 4.81 -5.02 7.52
CA LYS A 90 5.90 -5.20 6.55
C LYS A 90 5.62 -6.33 5.57
N GLU A 91 5.18 -7.48 6.07
CA GLU A 91 4.95 -8.63 5.21
C GLU A 91 3.83 -8.35 4.20
N LEU A 92 2.75 -7.73 4.68
CA LEU A 92 1.65 -7.37 3.81
C LEU A 92 2.10 -6.41 2.72
N LEU A 93 2.84 -5.38 3.11
CA LEU A 93 3.27 -4.36 2.17
C LEU A 93 4.23 -4.92 1.14
N GLU A 94 5.13 -5.80 1.56
CA GLU A 94 6.07 -6.42 0.63
C GLU A 94 5.33 -7.34 -0.34
N SER A 95 4.32 -8.03 0.13
CA SER A 95 3.52 -8.88 -0.73
C SER A 95 2.79 -8.06 -1.78
N LEU A 96 2.29 -6.91 -1.40
CA LEU A 96 1.61 -6.02 -2.34
C LEU A 96 2.56 -5.48 -3.39
N GLU A 97 3.76 -5.12 -2.98
CA GLU A 97 4.76 -4.64 -3.94
C GLU A 97 5.13 -5.74 -4.93
N MET A 98 5.26 -6.96 -4.46
CA MET A 98 5.56 -8.09 -5.33
C MET A 98 4.41 -8.32 -6.32
N TYR A 99 3.18 -8.28 -5.81
CA TYR A 99 2.01 -8.44 -6.65
C TYR A 99 1.99 -7.41 -7.77
N TYR A 100 2.26 -6.14 -7.42
CA TYR A 100 2.24 -5.08 -8.40
C TYR A 100 3.33 -5.27 -9.46
N LYS A 101 4.52 -5.63 -9.02
CA LYS A 101 5.63 -5.81 -9.95
C LYS A 101 5.35 -6.94 -10.93
N VAL A 102 4.79 -8.03 -10.44
CA VAL A 102 4.54 -9.19 -11.29
C VAL A 102 3.38 -8.94 -12.25
N PHE A 103 2.28 -8.41 -11.73
CA PHE A 103 1.05 -8.34 -12.52
C PHE A 103 0.85 -7.04 -13.26
N PHE A 104 1.49 -5.97 -12.83
CA PHE A 104 1.32 -4.67 -13.49
C PHE A 104 2.55 -4.24 -14.25
N LEU A 105 3.73 -4.52 -13.71
CA LEU A 105 4.98 -4.14 -14.38
C LEU A 105 5.58 -5.27 -15.20
N GLY A 106 5.08 -6.48 -15.01
CA GLY A 106 5.60 -7.63 -15.75
C GLY A 106 7.00 -8.02 -15.32
N ASP A 107 7.40 -7.64 -14.12
CA ASP A 107 8.76 -7.85 -13.64
C ASP A 107 8.80 -9.10 -12.76
N ILE A 108 9.30 -10.20 -13.30
CA ILE A 108 9.34 -11.46 -12.57
C ILE A 108 10.68 -11.58 -11.85
N PRO A 109 10.68 -11.63 -10.53
CA PRO A 109 11.93 -11.72 -9.76
C PRO A 109 12.68 -13.01 -10.09
N VAL A 110 14.00 -12.93 -10.05
CA VAL A 110 14.82 -14.10 -10.33
C VAL A 110 14.55 -15.23 -9.36
N SER A 111 14.41 -14.88 -8.08
CA SER A 111 14.13 -15.90 -7.07
C SER A 111 12.82 -16.62 -7.35
N TYR A 112 11.86 -15.91 -7.90
CA TYR A 112 10.58 -16.48 -8.21
C TYR A 112 10.68 -17.50 -9.32
N THR A 113 11.47 -17.20 -10.34
CA THR A 113 11.62 -18.12 -11.46
C THR A 113 12.38 -19.37 -11.05
N HIS A 114 13.25 -19.28 -10.08
CA HIS A 114 14.01 -20.44 -9.63
C HIS A 114 13.17 -21.43 -8.86
N LEU A 115 12.05 -20.98 -8.35
CA LEU A 115 11.22 -21.86 -7.56
C LEU A 115 10.60 -22.98 -8.35
N ARG A 116 10.60 -22.85 -9.64
CA ARG A 116 10.00 -23.87 -10.38
C ARG A 116 10.97 -24.76 -10.83
N ALA A 117 11.83 -24.71 -10.56
CA ALA A 117 12.78 -25.57 -11.05
C ALA A 117 13.28 -26.59 -10.33
N HIS A 118 12.54 -25.82 -9.98
CA HIS A 118 13.21 -25.98 -9.33
C HIS A 118 12.96 -25.96 -8.70
N GLU A 119 12.62 -26.26 -8.76
CA GLU A 119 12.93 -26.31 -8.13
C GLU A 119 12.79 -26.22 -7.78
N THR A 120 12.50 -26.80 -8.00
CA THR A 120 12.98 -26.92 -7.54
C THR A 120 13.17 -26.91 -7.27
N ARG A 121 13.15 -27.54 -7.40
CA ARG A 121 13.89 -27.66 -6.92
C ARG A 121 14.17 -27.58 -6.61
N GLY A 122 13.86 -28.07 -6.93
CA GLY A 122 14.51 -28.09 -6.59
C GLY A 122 14.45 -27.84 -6.42
N ASN A 123 14.24 -28.51 -6.58
CA ASN A 123 14.56 -28.26 -6.35
C ASN A 123 14.47 -27.91 -6.42
N LEU A 124 14.29 -28.23 -6.70
CA LEU A 124 14.59 -28.06 -6.69
C LEU A 124 14.72 -27.79 -6.65
#